data_1a886e8e81d814f724df91ad7d2889c7
#
_entry.id   1a886e8e81d814f724df91ad7d2889c7
#
_cell.length_a   1.000
_cell.length_b   1.000
_cell.length_c   1.000
_cell.angle_alpha   90.00
_cell.angle_beta   90.00
_cell.angle_gamma   90.00
#
_symmetry.space_group_name_H-M   'P 1'
#
loop_
_entity.id
_entity.type
_entity.pdbx_description
1 polymer ?
#
loop_
_entity_poly.entity_id
_entity_poly.type
_entity_poly.pdbx_seq_one_letter_code
_entity_poly.pdbx_strand_id
1 'polypeptide(L)'
;TLAAALCLAGTASAKVTDFVNPFVGTTNFGTTNPGAICPNGMMSVTPFNVMGSDLNVYDKDSRWWSTPYCYENKFFTGFSHVNLSGVGCPELGLVLTMPTMGEVQPDHRIYGSEYTGEHAEPGYYTCDLSAYGIKVEATATTRTSAERYTFPAGRGNILVNLGEGLTNETGGWMRKVSETEIEGMRMAGTFCYNPQAVFPMYFAIRVSKAPAKGGFWKKQPKMKGVEAEWTPDNGTYKMYTKYGREIAGDQIGYWFSYETAEGEQIELQMGVSFVSCENAWENLDAEQKGFAFDSVREAAAASWESDLSRILVNGGSDKDKEVFYTALYHALIHPNILNDVNGEYPLMEND
;
A
#
# COMPACT_ATOMS: atom_id res chain seq x y z
N THR A 1 -44.77 42.15 16.43
CA THR A 1 -43.56 42.12 15.57
C THR A 1 -42.91 40.76 15.65
N LEU A 2 -43.24 39.88 14.66
CA LEU A 2 -42.53 38.63 14.44
C LEU A 2 -41.21 38.95 13.68
N ALA A 3 -40.11 38.63 14.31
CA ALA A 3 -38.79 38.64 13.67
C ALA A 3 -38.62 37.26 12.98
N ALA A 4 -38.65 37.23 11.65
CA ALA A 4 -38.28 36.05 10.86
C ALA A 4 -36.77 35.94 10.86
N ALA A 5 -36.22 34.90 11.52
CA ALA A 5 -34.85 34.53 11.41
C ALA A 5 -34.66 33.84 10.04
N LEU A 6 -34.01 34.54 9.09
CA LEU A 6 -33.52 33.95 7.86
C LEU A 6 -32.32 33.05 8.19
N CYS A 7 -32.52 31.74 8.25
CA CYS A 7 -31.42 30.79 8.18
C CYS A 7 -30.82 30.83 6.77
N LEU A 8 -29.73 31.55 6.58
CA LEU A 8 -28.87 31.40 5.40
C LEU A 8 -28.21 30.01 5.49
N ALA A 9 -28.84 29.03 4.86
CA ALA A 9 -28.16 27.79 4.53
C ALA A 9 -27.07 28.15 3.50
N GLY A 10 -25.85 28.36 3.96
CA GLY A 10 -24.70 28.49 3.10
C GLY A 10 -24.56 27.19 2.32
N THR A 11 -24.80 27.22 1.01
CA THR A 11 -24.39 26.13 0.12
C THR A 11 -22.88 26.03 0.22
N ALA A 12 -22.37 24.97 0.85
CA ALA A 12 -20.95 24.66 0.79
C ALA A 12 -20.58 24.59 -0.69
N SER A 13 -19.65 25.41 -1.14
CA SER A 13 -19.09 25.32 -2.48
C SER A 13 -18.49 23.93 -2.62
N ALA A 14 -18.80 23.21 -3.72
CA ALA A 14 -18.18 21.94 -4.03
C ALA A 14 -16.65 22.12 -4.04
N LYS A 15 -15.93 21.21 -3.39
CA LYS A 15 -14.47 21.18 -3.41
C LYS A 15 -13.99 20.78 -4.80
N VAL A 16 -12.81 21.21 -5.21
CA VAL A 16 -12.24 20.79 -6.50
C VAL A 16 -11.87 19.31 -6.49
N THR A 17 -11.55 18.75 -5.33
CA THR A 17 -11.32 17.31 -5.12
C THR A 17 -12.56 16.46 -5.41
N ASP A 18 -13.78 16.99 -5.29
CA ASP A 18 -15.02 16.27 -5.59
C ASP A 18 -15.14 15.92 -7.10
N PHE A 19 -14.37 16.58 -7.96
CA PHE A 19 -14.31 16.30 -9.39
C PHE A 19 -13.20 15.32 -9.79
N VAL A 20 -12.38 14.84 -8.85
CA VAL A 20 -11.31 13.88 -9.15
C VAL A 20 -11.83 12.45 -9.12
N ASN A 21 -11.57 11.71 -10.19
CA ASN A 21 -11.87 10.28 -10.28
C ASN A 21 -10.57 9.48 -10.40
N PRO A 22 -10.04 8.92 -9.30
CA PRO A 22 -8.78 8.16 -9.32
C PRO A 22 -8.82 6.88 -10.16
N PHE A 23 -10.00 6.40 -10.55
CA PHE A 23 -10.14 5.21 -11.41
C PHE A 23 -9.94 5.47 -12.90
N VAL A 24 -9.84 6.73 -13.33
CA VAL A 24 -9.53 7.06 -14.73
C VAL A 24 -8.14 6.54 -15.10
N GLY A 25 -8.05 5.77 -16.20
CA GLY A 25 -6.79 5.19 -16.70
C GLY A 25 -6.38 3.88 -16.03
N THR A 26 -7.28 3.23 -15.27
CA THR A 26 -7.01 1.96 -14.58
C THR A 26 -7.58 0.73 -15.30
N THR A 27 -8.17 0.91 -16.49
CA THR A 27 -8.76 -0.16 -17.31
C THR A 27 -7.90 -0.50 -18.51
N ASN A 28 -8.10 -1.66 -19.12
CA ASN A 28 -7.52 -2.05 -20.42
C ASN A 28 -5.99 -1.84 -20.50
N PHE A 29 -5.24 -2.34 -19.53
CA PHE A 29 -3.79 -2.10 -19.40
C PHE A 29 -3.42 -0.64 -19.17
N GLY A 30 -4.33 0.14 -18.60
CA GLY A 30 -4.02 1.47 -18.10
C GLY A 30 -2.89 1.43 -17.08
N THR A 31 -2.13 2.51 -16.99
CA THR A 31 -0.91 2.56 -16.18
C THR A 31 -1.07 3.34 -14.87
N THR A 32 -2.28 3.86 -14.61
CA THR A 32 -2.61 4.56 -13.36
C THR A 32 -3.21 3.59 -12.34
N ASN A 33 -3.25 4.01 -11.08
CA ASN A 33 -3.86 3.25 -10.00
C ASN A 33 -4.64 4.18 -9.06
N PRO A 34 -5.65 3.67 -8.32
CA PRO A 34 -6.49 4.47 -7.43
C PRO A 34 -5.92 4.58 -6.01
N GLY A 35 -4.64 4.31 -5.81
CA GLY A 35 -4.01 4.27 -4.49
C GLY A 35 -4.03 5.62 -3.77
N ALA A 36 -4.00 5.55 -2.45
CA ALA A 36 -3.87 6.72 -1.61
C ALA A 36 -2.44 7.27 -1.70
N ILE A 37 -2.30 8.54 -2.05
CA ILE A 37 -1.03 9.26 -2.16
C ILE A 37 -1.28 10.74 -1.88
N CYS A 38 -0.29 11.45 -1.32
CA CYS A 38 -0.26 12.92 -1.26
C CYS A 38 0.36 13.53 -2.54
N PRO A 39 0.12 14.81 -2.85
CA PRO A 39 0.80 15.47 -3.97
C PRO A 39 2.31 15.29 -3.88
N ASN A 40 2.93 14.78 -4.95
CA ASN A 40 4.36 14.49 -5.03
C ASN A 40 4.90 13.57 -3.90
N GLY A 41 4.04 12.78 -3.25
CA GLY A 41 4.42 11.92 -2.14
C GLY A 41 5.37 10.80 -2.55
N MET A 42 6.35 10.49 -1.70
CA MET A 42 7.18 9.29 -1.81
C MET A 42 6.32 8.03 -1.56
N MET A 43 5.45 8.10 -0.56
CA MET A 43 4.56 7.00 -0.20
C MET A 43 3.28 7.01 -1.03
N SER A 44 2.94 5.86 -1.57
CA SER A 44 1.60 5.53 -2.05
C SER A 44 1.17 4.17 -1.50
N VAL A 45 -0.12 4.01 -1.25
CA VAL A 45 -0.71 2.74 -0.80
C VAL A 45 -1.77 2.35 -1.81
N THR A 46 -1.52 1.27 -2.53
CA THR A 46 -2.34 0.87 -3.67
C THR A 46 -2.88 -0.55 -3.48
N PRO A 47 -4.17 -0.80 -3.76
CA PRO A 47 -4.67 -2.16 -3.79
C PRO A 47 -3.91 -2.97 -4.84
N PHE A 48 -3.43 -4.16 -4.45
CA PHE A 48 -2.75 -5.07 -5.36
C PHE A 48 -3.74 -6.16 -5.79
N ASN A 49 -4.11 -6.16 -7.05
CA ASN A 49 -5.09 -7.11 -7.57
C ASN A 49 -4.64 -7.84 -8.86
N VAL A 50 -3.38 -7.66 -9.29
CA VAL A 50 -2.85 -8.33 -10.47
C VAL A 50 -1.91 -9.49 -10.13
N MET A 51 -1.99 -10.02 -8.92
CA MET A 51 -1.23 -11.19 -8.51
C MET A 51 -1.95 -12.47 -8.96
N GLY A 52 -1.23 -13.37 -9.63
CA GLY A 52 -1.78 -14.65 -10.10
C GLY A 52 -2.21 -15.57 -8.95
N SER A 53 -3.31 -16.26 -9.16
CA SER A 53 -3.79 -17.33 -8.29
C SER A 53 -4.78 -18.20 -9.04
N ASP A 54 -5.19 -19.34 -8.48
CA ASP A 54 -6.22 -20.20 -9.07
C ASP A 54 -7.59 -19.50 -9.20
N LEU A 55 -7.83 -18.47 -8.39
CA LEU A 55 -9.06 -17.68 -8.39
C LEU A 55 -8.94 -16.38 -9.19
N ASN A 56 -7.73 -15.97 -9.52
CA ASN A 56 -7.44 -14.71 -10.21
C ASN A 56 -6.86 -14.98 -11.61
N VAL A 57 -7.62 -14.62 -12.63
CA VAL A 57 -7.18 -14.74 -14.04
C VAL A 57 -6.21 -13.64 -14.47
N TYR A 58 -6.07 -12.60 -13.67
CA TYR A 58 -5.09 -11.53 -13.89
C TYR A 58 -3.81 -11.89 -13.17
N ASP A 59 -2.72 -11.92 -13.93
CA ASP A 59 -1.44 -12.37 -13.42
C ASP A 59 -0.33 -11.49 -14.01
N LYS A 60 0.35 -10.76 -13.13
CA LYS A 60 1.45 -9.87 -13.50
C LYS A 60 2.64 -10.60 -14.17
N ASP A 61 2.78 -11.90 -13.89
CA ASP A 61 3.89 -12.72 -14.42
C ASP A 61 3.57 -13.33 -15.79
N SER A 62 2.28 -13.50 -16.10
CA SER A 62 1.81 -14.00 -17.40
C SER A 62 1.48 -12.91 -18.42
N ARG A 63 1.29 -11.68 -17.96
CA ARG A 63 0.99 -10.51 -18.79
C ARG A 63 1.76 -9.30 -18.28
N TRP A 64 2.01 -8.35 -19.18
CA TRP A 64 2.62 -7.08 -18.79
C TRP A 64 1.67 -6.21 -18.00
N TRP A 65 1.98 -5.99 -16.72
CA TRP A 65 1.29 -5.06 -15.84
C TRP A 65 2.31 -4.09 -15.25
N SER A 66 2.18 -2.81 -15.55
CA SER A 66 3.05 -1.75 -15.03
C SER A 66 2.54 -1.11 -13.74
N THR A 67 1.37 -1.52 -13.27
CA THR A 67 0.70 -1.05 -12.06
C THR A 67 0.16 -2.24 -11.27
N PRO A 68 0.05 -2.15 -9.95
CA PRO A 68 -0.49 -3.24 -9.12
C PRO A 68 -1.99 -3.44 -9.28
N TYR A 69 -2.67 -2.59 -10.03
CA TYR A 69 -4.13 -2.53 -10.07
C TYR A 69 -4.69 -2.59 -11.50
N CYS A 70 -5.79 -3.34 -11.64
CA CYS A 70 -6.62 -3.40 -12.82
C CYS A 70 -8.10 -3.30 -12.41
N TYR A 71 -8.84 -2.32 -12.95
CA TYR A 71 -10.22 -2.02 -12.54
C TYR A 71 -11.17 -3.22 -12.75
N GLU A 72 -10.97 -3.99 -13.81
CA GLU A 72 -11.80 -5.13 -14.15
C GLU A 72 -11.63 -6.31 -13.17
N ASN A 73 -10.54 -6.34 -12.41
CA ASN A 73 -10.27 -7.40 -11.47
C ASN A 73 -10.71 -7.04 -10.04
N LYS A 74 -11.46 -7.92 -9.42
CA LYS A 74 -11.96 -7.74 -8.04
C LYS A 74 -11.40 -8.80 -7.09
N PHE A 75 -10.09 -9.10 -7.20
CA PHE A 75 -9.40 -10.05 -6.35
C PHE A 75 -8.21 -9.39 -5.63
N PHE A 76 -8.42 -8.99 -4.39
CA PHE A 76 -7.43 -8.27 -3.57
C PHE A 76 -6.43 -9.23 -2.94
N THR A 77 -5.14 -8.92 -3.04
CA THR A 77 -4.04 -9.69 -2.44
C THR A 77 -3.19 -8.88 -1.47
N GLY A 78 -3.58 -7.66 -1.18
CA GLY A 78 -2.95 -6.77 -0.21
C GLY A 78 -2.90 -5.32 -0.68
N PHE A 79 -2.43 -4.45 0.19
CA PHE A 79 -1.94 -3.14 -0.19
C PHE A 79 -0.46 -3.21 -0.53
N SER A 80 -0.05 -2.67 -1.65
CA SER A 80 1.35 -2.46 -2.00
C SER A 80 1.78 -1.02 -1.75
N HIS A 81 3.02 -0.83 -1.36
CA HIS A 81 3.56 0.46 -0.94
C HIS A 81 4.61 0.96 -1.92
N VAL A 82 4.65 2.28 -2.09
CA VAL A 82 5.56 2.99 -3.02
C VAL A 82 5.35 2.50 -4.45
N ASN A 83 4.33 3.03 -5.10
CA ASN A 83 3.97 2.64 -6.46
C ASN A 83 4.14 3.81 -7.43
N LEU A 84 4.54 3.51 -8.64
CA LEU A 84 4.46 4.44 -9.74
C LEU A 84 3.04 4.47 -10.33
N SER A 85 2.63 5.61 -10.86
CA SER A 85 1.36 5.81 -11.54
C SER A 85 1.58 6.53 -12.86
N GLY A 86 1.01 6.01 -13.94
CA GLY A 86 1.19 6.58 -15.29
C GLY A 86 2.47 6.12 -16.01
N VAL A 87 3.21 5.16 -15.46
CA VAL A 87 4.46 4.62 -16.02
C VAL A 87 4.22 3.28 -16.69
N GLY A 88 4.84 3.05 -17.84
CA GLY A 88 4.65 1.85 -18.67
C GLY A 88 5.53 0.67 -18.31
N CYS A 89 6.40 0.75 -17.30
CA CYS A 89 7.26 -0.34 -16.85
C CYS A 89 6.91 -0.75 -15.41
N PRO A 90 6.87 -2.05 -15.09
CA PRO A 90 6.66 -2.52 -13.72
C PRO A 90 7.87 -2.16 -12.86
N GLU A 91 7.62 -1.53 -11.74
CA GLU A 91 8.64 -1.19 -10.74
C GLU A 91 8.00 -0.83 -9.41
N LEU A 92 8.74 -1.03 -8.31
CA LEU A 92 8.29 -0.72 -6.94
C LEU A 92 7.09 -1.60 -6.51
N GLY A 93 6.17 -1.07 -5.69
CA GLY A 93 5.09 -1.87 -5.13
C GLY A 93 5.62 -2.95 -4.19
N LEU A 94 6.51 -2.59 -3.27
CA LEU A 94 7.51 -3.47 -2.69
C LEU A 94 7.03 -4.25 -1.47
N VAL A 95 6.34 -3.63 -0.55
CA VAL A 95 5.89 -4.25 0.71
C VAL A 95 4.39 -4.43 0.60
N LEU A 96 3.92 -5.65 0.75
CA LEU A 96 2.48 -5.93 0.76
C LEU A 96 1.98 -6.18 2.17
N THR A 97 0.88 -5.50 2.53
CA THR A 97 0.16 -5.74 3.78
C THR A 97 -1.21 -6.34 3.47
N MET A 98 -1.59 -7.42 4.17
CA MET A 98 -2.87 -8.10 3.93
C MET A 98 -3.51 -8.52 5.25
N PRO A 99 -4.72 -8.03 5.57
CA PRO A 99 -5.47 -8.54 6.70
C PRO A 99 -6.22 -9.82 6.32
N THR A 100 -6.24 -10.81 7.22
CA THR A 100 -6.93 -12.09 7.03
C THR A 100 -7.60 -12.56 8.32
N MET A 101 -8.46 -13.57 8.22
CA MET A 101 -9.06 -14.26 9.36
C MET A 101 -8.64 -15.72 9.42
N GLY A 102 -8.61 -16.28 10.63
CA GLY A 102 -8.35 -17.71 10.86
C GLY A 102 -6.87 -18.06 10.98
N GLU A 103 -6.46 -19.20 10.42
CA GLU A 103 -5.06 -19.63 10.44
C GLU A 103 -4.22 -18.79 9.47
N VAL A 104 -2.99 -18.48 9.89
CA VAL A 104 -2.05 -17.72 9.06
C VAL A 104 -1.69 -18.51 7.80
N GLN A 105 -1.98 -17.92 6.65
CA GLN A 105 -1.66 -18.46 5.35
C GLN A 105 -0.73 -17.48 4.61
N PRO A 106 0.56 -17.80 4.43
CA PRO A 106 1.49 -16.89 3.76
C PRO A 106 1.46 -16.94 2.22
N ASP A 107 0.81 -17.95 1.63
CA ASP A 107 0.72 -18.06 0.17
C ASP A 107 -0.34 -17.12 -0.40
N HIS A 108 0.09 -16.11 -1.17
CA HIS A 108 -0.79 -15.13 -1.78
C HIS A 108 -1.85 -15.75 -2.68
N ARG A 109 -1.56 -16.90 -3.30
CA ARG A 109 -2.51 -17.62 -4.16
C ARG A 109 -3.70 -18.18 -3.37
N ILE A 110 -3.57 -18.28 -2.04
CA ILE A 110 -4.59 -18.83 -1.14
C ILE A 110 -5.23 -17.73 -0.29
N TYR A 111 -4.47 -16.76 0.21
CA TYR A 111 -4.99 -15.74 1.11
C TYR A 111 -5.74 -14.61 0.42
N GLY A 112 -5.69 -14.49 -0.91
CA GLY A 112 -6.41 -13.44 -1.62
C GLY A 112 -7.93 -13.50 -1.41
N SER A 113 -8.60 -12.40 -1.62
CA SER A 113 -10.05 -12.25 -1.42
C SER A 113 -10.71 -11.46 -2.53
N GLU A 114 -11.86 -11.90 -2.99
CA GLU A 114 -12.74 -10.98 -3.70
C GLU A 114 -13.09 -9.79 -2.81
N TYR A 115 -13.39 -8.65 -3.41
CA TYR A 115 -13.76 -7.44 -2.69
C TYR A 115 -14.91 -6.68 -3.34
N THR A 116 -15.63 -5.94 -2.52
CA THR A 116 -16.79 -5.11 -2.89
C THR A 116 -16.68 -3.74 -2.22
N GLY A 117 -17.66 -2.86 -2.47
CA GLY A 117 -17.71 -1.56 -1.78
C GLY A 117 -16.50 -0.67 -2.03
N GLU A 118 -15.83 -0.85 -3.16
CA GLU A 118 -14.63 -0.10 -3.52
C GLU A 118 -14.92 1.39 -3.70
N HIS A 119 -14.11 2.21 -3.05
CA HIS A 119 -14.16 3.66 -3.20
C HIS A 119 -12.75 4.25 -3.11
N ALA A 120 -12.48 5.26 -3.94
CA ALA A 120 -11.25 6.03 -3.92
C ALA A 120 -11.51 7.52 -4.11
N GLU A 121 -10.77 8.34 -3.37
CA GLU A 121 -10.72 9.79 -3.51
C GLU A 121 -9.26 10.26 -3.34
N PRO A 122 -8.88 11.48 -3.69
CA PRO A 122 -7.51 11.95 -3.51
C PRO A 122 -7.02 11.76 -2.08
N GLY A 123 -5.99 10.91 -1.90
CA GLY A 123 -5.40 10.58 -0.61
C GLY A 123 -6.10 9.49 0.21
N TYR A 124 -7.10 8.80 -0.35
CA TYR A 124 -7.82 7.74 0.37
C TYR A 124 -8.31 6.62 -0.55
N TYR A 125 -8.29 5.39 -0.02
CA TYR A 125 -8.86 4.21 -0.66
C TYR A 125 -9.53 3.30 0.37
N THR A 126 -10.61 2.60 0.00
CA THR A 126 -11.29 1.60 0.83
C THR A 126 -11.99 0.53 0.00
N CYS A 127 -12.10 -0.68 0.56
CA CYS A 127 -12.99 -1.74 0.08
C CYS A 127 -13.32 -2.74 1.21
N ASP A 128 -14.23 -3.68 0.93
CA ASP A 128 -14.65 -4.76 1.84
C ASP A 128 -14.18 -6.11 1.29
N LEU A 129 -13.35 -6.84 2.06
CA LEU A 129 -12.82 -8.16 1.69
C LEU A 129 -13.87 -9.24 1.97
N SER A 130 -14.45 -9.82 0.91
CA SER A 130 -15.59 -10.74 1.01
C SER A 130 -15.27 -12.06 1.72
N ALA A 131 -14.05 -12.60 1.53
CA ALA A 131 -13.66 -13.87 2.16
C ALA A 131 -13.51 -13.77 3.69
N TYR A 132 -13.29 -12.56 4.21
CA TYR A 132 -12.94 -12.33 5.61
C TYR A 132 -13.92 -11.45 6.36
N GLY A 133 -14.81 -10.74 5.66
CA GLY A 133 -15.68 -9.73 6.27
C GLY A 133 -14.89 -8.56 6.87
N ILE A 134 -13.72 -8.25 6.32
CA ILE A 134 -12.85 -7.18 6.79
C ILE A 134 -13.02 -5.96 5.90
N LYS A 135 -13.29 -4.79 6.50
CA LYS A 135 -13.16 -3.52 5.80
C LYS A 135 -11.70 -3.07 5.86
N VAL A 136 -11.15 -2.69 4.72
CA VAL A 136 -9.80 -2.13 4.60
C VAL A 136 -9.87 -0.67 4.17
N GLU A 137 -9.04 0.17 4.78
CA GLU A 137 -8.92 1.59 4.48
C GLU A 137 -7.45 1.96 4.44
N ALA A 138 -7.07 2.84 3.51
CA ALA A 138 -5.71 3.32 3.37
C ALA A 138 -5.66 4.82 3.11
N THR A 139 -4.69 5.49 3.69
CA THR A 139 -4.32 6.89 3.45
C THR A 139 -2.80 7.06 3.55
N ALA A 140 -2.29 8.19 3.12
CA ALA A 140 -0.85 8.44 3.12
C ALA A 140 -0.52 9.87 3.50
N THR A 141 0.68 10.07 4.02
CA THR A 141 1.39 11.35 4.08
C THR A 141 2.45 11.39 2.97
N THR A 142 3.39 12.31 3.03
CA THR A 142 4.46 12.40 2.03
C THR A 142 5.35 11.14 2.02
N ARG A 143 5.69 10.59 3.19
CA ARG A 143 6.66 9.49 3.36
C ARG A 143 6.12 8.30 4.12
N THR A 144 4.88 8.35 4.57
CA THR A 144 4.30 7.31 5.43
C THR A 144 2.91 6.91 4.98
N SER A 145 2.50 5.69 5.30
CA SER A 145 1.11 5.21 5.14
C SER A 145 0.43 5.03 6.48
N ALA A 146 -0.89 5.15 6.48
CA ALA A 146 -1.76 4.66 7.52
C ALA A 146 -2.82 3.75 6.90
N GLU A 147 -2.97 2.57 7.46
CA GLU A 147 -3.95 1.57 7.08
C GLU A 147 -4.81 1.26 8.28
N ARG A 148 -6.11 1.10 8.08
CA ARG A 148 -7.07 0.72 9.12
C ARG A 148 -7.86 -0.49 8.67
N TYR A 149 -7.85 -1.53 9.50
CA TYR A 149 -8.55 -2.77 9.26
C TYR A 149 -9.64 -2.95 10.31
N THR A 150 -10.89 -3.04 9.86
CA THR A 150 -12.02 -3.33 10.74
C THR A 150 -12.33 -4.81 10.67
N PHE A 151 -12.08 -5.52 11.74
CA PHE A 151 -12.18 -6.98 11.82
C PHE A 151 -13.53 -7.43 12.37
N PRO A 152 -14.07 -8.57 11.91
CA PRO A 152 -15.09 -9.31 12.65
C PRO A 152 -14.48 -9.98 13.90
N ALA A 153 -15.35 -10.54 14.74
CA ALA A 153 -14.92 -11.31 15.90
C ALA A 153 -14.20 -12.60 15.49
N GLY A 154 -13.07 -12.90 16.11
CA GLY A 154 -12.30 -14.12 15.86
C GLY A 154 -10.81 -13.93 15.86
N ARG A 155 -10.09 -14.78 15.13
CA ARG A 155 -8.64 -14.65 14.95
C ARG A 155 -8.35 -13.81 13.72
N GLY A 156 -8.01 -12.55 13.93
CA GLY A 156 -7.55 -11.65 12.89
C GLY A 156 -6.03 -11.72 12.72
N ASN A 157 -5.55 -11.52 11.49
CA ASN A 157 -4.11 -11.43 11.22
C ASN A 157 -3.82 -10.23 10.32
N ILE A 158 -2.61 -9.69 10.44
CA ILE A 158 -2.03 -8.74 9.48
C ILE A 158 -0.74 -9.38 8.96
N LEU A 159 -0.67 -9.63 7.67
CA LEU A 159 0.48 -10.18 6.98
C LEU A 159 1.30 -9.05 6.38
N VAL A 160 2.62 -9.12 6.49
CA VAL A 160 3.58 -8.24 5.82
C VAL A 160 4.45 -9.11 4.92
N ASN A 161 4.27 -9.00 3.61
CA ASN A 161 4.89 -9.87 2.62
C ASN A 161 5.93 -9.10 1.80
N LEU A 162 7.18 -9.57 1.81
CA LEU A 162 8.26 -9.07 0.98
C LEU A 162 8.54 -9.97 -0.24
N GLY A 163 7.85 -11.09 -0.37
CA GLY A 163 8.06 -12.02 -1.47
C GLY A 163 7.45 -11.57 -2.79
N GLU A 164 6.50 -10.64 -2.72
CA GLU A 164 5.71 -10.25 -3.88
C GLU A 164 5.73 -8.73 -4.10
N GLY A 165 5.53 -8.30 -5.35
CA GLY A 165 5.53 -6.90 -5.76
C GLY A 165 5.57 -6.77 -7.27
N LEU A 166 5.68 -5.56 -7.78
CA LEU A 166 5.85 -5.29 -9.21
C LEU A 166 7.32 -5.28 -9.65
N THR A 167 8.24 -4.98 -8.73
CA THR A 167 9.68 -4.98 -9.03
C THR A 167 10.13 -6.34 -9.55
N ASN A 168 11.07 -6.34 -10.48
CA ASN A 168 11.70 -7.56 -10.98
C ASN A 168 12.83 -8.06 -10.07
N GLU A 169 13.29 -7.24 -9.11
CA GLU A 169 14.31 -7.62 -8.16
C GLU A 169 13.73 -8.38 -6.99
N THR A 170 14.54 -9.28 -6.47
CA THR A 170 14.25 -10.08 -5.28
C THR A 170 15.29 -9.79 -4.19
N GLY A 171 14.99 -10.26 -3.02
CA GLY A 171 15.88 -10.10 -1.87
C GLY A 171 15.40 -9.02 -0.92
N GLY A 172 15.52 -9.36 0.34
CA GLY A 172 15.18 -8.46 1.42
C GLY A 172 15.51 -9.08 2.76
N TRP A 173 15.35 -8.30 3.79
CA TRP A 173 15.41 -8.75 5.16
C TRP A 173 14.41 -7.97 6.00
N MET A 174 14.03 -8.55 7.13
CA MET A 174 13.21 -7.89 8.14
C MET A 174 13.58 -8.38 9.53
N ARG A 175 13.40 -7.50 10.53
CA ARG A 175 13.60 -7.84 11.94
C ARG A 175 12.47 -7.31 12.81
N LYS A 176 12.25 -8.01 13.90
CA LYS A 176 11.35 -7.59 14.97
C LYS A 176 12.08 -6.61 15.87
N VAL A 177 11.56 -5.40 15.99
CA VAL A 177 12.08 -4.33 16.87
C VAL A 177 11.42 -4.47 18.25
N SER A 178 10.09 -4.59 18.27
CA SER A 178 9.30 -4.80 19.49
C SER A 178 8.14 -5.77 19.24
N GLU A 179 7.21 -5.90 20.18
CA GLU A 179 6.00 -6.72 19.94
C GLU A 179 5.09 -6.11 18.87
N THR A 180 5.11 -4.80 18.71
CA THR A 180 4.26 -4.05 17.78
C THR A 180 5.02 -3.45 16.61
N GLU A 181 6.34 -3.68 16.51
CA GLU A 181 7.20 -3.01 15.54
C GLU A 181 8.13 -3.97 14.82
N ILE A 182 8.19 -3.80 13.53
CA ILE A 182 9.14 -4.47 12.63
C ILE A 182 9.77 -3.44 11.69
N GLU A 183 10.96 -3.73 11.21
CA GLU A 183 11.61 -2.96 10.17
C GLU A 183 12.30 -3.90 9.19
N GLY A 184 12.73 -3.37 8.06
CA GLY A 184 13.45 -4.15 7.08
C GLY A 184 13.78 -3.38 5.82
N MET A 185 14.21 -4.15 4.83
CA MET A 185 14.56 -3.63 3.52
C MET A 185 14.14 -4.64 2.45
N ARG A 186 13.73 -4.14 1.31
CA ARG A 186 13.57 -4.90 0.09
C ARG A 186 14.32 -4.26 -1.05
N MET A 187 14.96 -5.10 -1.89
CA MET A 187 15.55 -4.63 -3.14
C MET A 187 14.45 -4.30 -4.15
N ALA A 188 14.63 -3.18 -4.82
CA ALA A 188 13.88 -2.76 -5.99
C ALA A 188 14.81 -2.67 -7.19
N GLY A 189 14.28 -2.70 -8.39
CA GLY A 189 15.11 -2.42 -9.54
C GLY A 189 14.78 -3.21 -10.80
N THR A 190 15.73 -3.12 -11.69
CA THR A 190 15.69 -3.50 -13.11
C THR A 190 14.57 -2.80 -13.88
N PHE A 191 14.24 -1.57 -13.47
CA PHE A 191 13.25 -0.74 -14.17
C PHE A 191 13.49 -0.74 -15.68
N CYS A 192 12.47 -1.10 -16.44
CA CYS A 192 12.56 -1.28 -17.89
C CYS A 192 13.74 -2.16 -18.33
N TYR A 193 14.04 -3.23 -17.58
CA TYR A 193 15.16 -4.16 -17.83
C TYR A 193 16.55 -3.52 -17.76
N ASN A 194 16.72 -2.41 -17.04
CA ASN A 194 18.02 -1.82 -16.77
C ASN A 194 18.69 -2.52 -15.56
N PRO A 195 19.70 -3.38 -15.76
CA PRO A 195 20.33 -4.12 -14.66
C PRO A 195 21.15 -3.25 -13.70
N GLN A 196 21.37 -1.97 -14.03
CA GLN A 196 22.06 -1.03 -13.17
C GLN A 196 21.12 -0.27 -12.23
N ALA A 197 19.81 -0.28 -12.52
CA ALA A 197 18.81 0.38 -11.70
C ALA A 197 18.36 -0.53 -10.55
N VAL A 198 19.27 -0.91 -9.65
CA VAL A 198 18.99 -1.73 -8.47
C VAL A 198 19.30 -0.94 -7.22
N PHE A 199 18.34 -0.84 -6.31
CA PHE A 199 18.46 -0.04 -5.11
C PHE A 199 17.63 -0.61 -3.95
N PRO A 200 18.04 -0.41 -2.69
CA PRO A 200 17.25 -0.81 -1.53
C PRO A 200 16.15 0.21 -1.23
N MET A 201 15.01 -0.28 -0.75
CA MET A 201 14.02 0.52 -0.03
C MET A 201 13.87 -0.03 1.38
N TYR A 202 14.04 0.83 2.36
CA TYR A 202 13.90 0.54 3.78
C TYR A 202 12.50 0.91 4.27
N PHE A 203 12.01 0.15 5.24
CA PHE A 203 10.70 0.41 5.84
C PHE A 203 10.74 0.22 7.36
N ALA A 204 9.85 0.92 8.04
CA ALA A 204 9.53 0.80 9.44
C ALA A 204 8.00 0.66 9.60
N ILE A 205 7.56 -0.36 10.30
CA ILE A 205 6.12 -0.65 10.51
C ILE A 205 5.82 -0.70 11.99
N ARG A 206 4.72 -0.09 12.41
CA ARG A 206 4.11 -0.28 13.73
C ARG A 206 2.61 -0.53 13.63
N VAL A 207 2.08 -1.31 14.59
CA VAL A 207 0.66 -1.63 14.70
C VAL A 207 0.09 -1.11 16.01
N SER A 208 -1.19 -0.69 16.00
CA SER A 208 -1.85 -0.03 17.13
C SER A 208 -2.17 -0.95 18.30
N LYS A 209 -2.17 -2.26 18.09
CA LYS A 209 -2.51 -3.26 19.11
C LYS A 209 -1.38 -4.28 19.22
N ALA A 210 -1.00 -4.62 20.45
CA ALA A 210 -0.07 -5.71 20.67
C ALA A 210 -0.68 -7.06 20.21
N PRO A 211 0.02 -7.82 19.35
CA PRO A 211 -0.48 -9.09 18.86
C PRO A 211 -0.43 -10.17 19.95
N ALA A 212 -1.37 -11.11 19.90
CA ALA A 212 -1.33 -12.31 20.74
C ALA A 212 -0.19 -13.25 20.32
N LYS A 213 0.14 -13.24 19.02
CA LYS A 213 1.25 -14.01 18.42
C LYS A 213 1.80 -13.25 17.23
N GLY A 214 3.05 -13.53 16.90
CA GLY A 214 3.70 -13.04 15.70
C GLY A 214 4.88 -13.93 15.30
N GLY A 215 5.36 -13.78 14.07
CA GLY A 215 6.48 -14.57 13.60
C GLY A 215 6.82 -14.30 12.15
N PHE A 216 7.89 -14.92 11.70
CA PHE A 216 8.35 -14.84 10.32
C PHE A 216 7.92 -16.06 9.53
N TRP A 217 7.84 -15.92 8.22
CA TRP A 217 7.83 -17.05 7.29
C TRP A 217 8.91 -16.91 6.24
N LYS A 218 9.28 -18.05 5.68
CA LYS A 218 10.13 -18.13 4.49
C LYS A 218 9.70 -19.29 3.64
N LYS A 219 9.54 -19.06 2.36
CA LYS A 219 9.34 -20.13 1.38
C LYS A 219 10.67 -20.83 1.13
N GLN A 220 10.67 -22.13 1.23
CA GLN A 220 11.86 -22.96 1.04
C GLN A 220 11.60 -23.98 -0.05
N PRO A 221 12.63 -24.38 -0.82
CA PRO A 221 12.49 -25.48 -1.79
C PRO A 221 11.97 -26.74 -1.12
N LYS A 222 11.17 -27.52 -1.84
CA LYS A 222 10.89 -28.90 -1.47
C LYS A 222 12.17 -29.70 -1.65
N MET A 223 12.81 -30.07 -0.55
CA MET A 223 13.98 -30.95 -0.59
C MET A 223 13.54 -32.40 -0.81
N LYS A 224 13.87 -32.97 -1.98
CA LYS A 224 13.83 -34.40 -2.22
C LYS A 224 15.28 -34.85 -2.52
N GLY A 225 15.97 -35.39 -1.52
CA GLY A 225 17.37 -35.80 -1.67
C GLY A 225 18.32 -34.61 -1.90
N VAL A 226 19.36 -34.82 -2.70
CA VAL A 226 20.39 -33.81 -3.01
C VAL A 226 20.01 -32.96 -4.24
N GLU A 227 18.97 -33.37 -4.97
CA GLU A 227 18.49 -32.69 -6.17
C GLU A 227 17.17 -31.96 -5.86
N ALA A 228 17.26 -30.71 -5.44
CA ALA A 228 16.12 -29.84 -5.33
C ALA A 228 16.14 -28.84 -6.49
N GLU A 229 15.40 -29.09 -7.54
CA GLU A 229 14.99 -28.01 -8.42
C GLU A 229 14.05 -27.10 -7.66
N TRP A 230 14.53 -25.92 -7.30
CA TRP A 230 13.71 -24.91 -6.70
C TRP A 230 13.03 -24.08 -7.80
N THR A 231 11.71 -24.09 -7.79
CA THR A 231 10.92 -23.10 -8.51
C THR A 231 10.06 -22.34 -7.51
N PRO A 232 9.71 -21.08 -7.75
CA PRO A 232 8.81 -20.32 -6.88
C PRO A 232 7.49 -21.07 -6.60
N ASP A 233 7.03 -21.89 -7.53
CA ASP A 233 5.75 -22.61 -7.46
C ASP A 233 5.78 -23.88 -6.61
N ASN A 234 6.93 -24.50 -6.39
CA ASN A 234 7.02 -25.78 -5.68
C ASN A 234 7.56 -25.69 -4.24
N GLY A 235 7.81 -24.49 -3.75
CA GLY A 235 8.31 -24.27 -2.39
C GLY A 235 7.26 -24.54 -1.32
N THR A 236 7.73 -24.76 -0.09
CA THR A 236 6.91 -24.85 1.12
C THR A 236 7.22 -23.72 2.07
N TYR A 237 6.19 -23.13 2.67
CA TYR A 237 6.37 -22.10 3.68
C TYR A 237 6.73 -22.70 5.02
N LYS A 238 7.84 -22.23 5.61
CA LYS A 238 8.24 -22.56 6.97
C LYS A 238 7.97 -21.36 7.87
N MET A 239 7.24 -21.63 8.98
CA MET A 239 6.88 -20.62 9.97
C MET A 239 7.89 -20.62 11.12
N TYR A 240 8.32 -19.42 11.54
CA TYR A 240 9.31 -19.21 12.61
C TYR A 240 8.66 -18.39 13.73
N THR A 241 8.20 -19.05 14.77
CA THR A 241 7.46 -18.45 15.89
C THR A 241 8.28 -18.21 17.15
N LYS A 242 9.44 -18.85 17.29
CA LYS A 242 10.20 -18.87 18.56
C LYS A 242 11.65 -18.43 18.46
N TYR A 243 12.29 -18.50 17.29
CA TYR A 243 13.75 -18.42 17.17
C TYR A 243 14.14 -17.47 16.04
N GLY A 244 13.98 -16.24 16.16
CA GLY A 244 14.49 -15.32 15.18
C GLY A 244 14.01 -13.91 15.48
N ARG A 245 14.95 -13.03 15.63
CA ARG A 245 14.67 -11.60 15.63
C ARG A 245 14.68 -11.05 14.23
N GLU A 246 15.22 -11.83 13.27
CA GLU A 246 15.43 -11.37 11.92
C GLU A 246 15.39 -12.53 10.91
N ILE A 247 15.03 -12.22 9.67
CA ILE A 247 15.01 -13.17 8.55
C ILE A 247 15.46 -12.43 7.28
N ALA A 248 16.14 -13.17 6.37
CA ALA A 248 16.52 -12.65 5.06
C ALA A 248 16.22 -13.66 3.95
N GLY A 249 15.95 -13.17 2.75
CA GLY A 249 15.71 -13.99 1.56
C GLY A 249 14.71 -13.33 0.60
N ASP A 250 14.32 -14.10 -0.41
CA ASP A 250 13.46 -13.60 -1.49
C ASP A 250 11.97 -13.67 -1.13
N GLN A 251 11.53 -14.83 -0.63
CA GLN A 251 10.13 -15.13 -0.33
C GLN A 251 9.93 -15.17 1.19
N ILE A 252 10.00 -14.01 1.82
CA ILE A 252 9.91 -13.86 3.27
C ILE A 252 8.76 -12.93 3.67
N GLY A 253 8.34 -13.03 4.91
CA GLY A 253 7.38 -12.09 5.50
C GLY A 253 7.24 -12.24 7.00
N TYR A 254 6.39 -11.40 7.57
CA TYR A 254 6.02 -11.38 8.97
C TYR A 254 4.50 -11.36 9.14
N TRP A 255 4.00 -11.88 10.25
CA TRP A 255 2.59 -11.85 10.59
C TRP A 255 2.37 -11.44 12.03
N PHE A 256 1.32 -10.66 12.24
CA PHE A 256 0.76 -10.35 13.53
C PHE A 256 -0.60 -11.05 13.64
N SER A 257 -0.87 -11.76 14.73
CA SER A 257 -2.18 -12.38 15.01
C SER A 257 -2.81 -11.82 16.27
N TYR A 258 -4.10 -11.62 16.19
CA TYR A 258 -4.91 -10.99 17.23
C TYR A 258 -6.15 -11.85 17.54
N GLU A 259 -6.61 -11.79 18.79
CA GLU A 259 -8.00 -12.08 19.08
C GLU A 259 -8.78 -10.77 18.93
N THR A 260 -9.72 -10.74 17.98
CA THR A 260 -10.50 -9.55 17.63
C THR A 260 -11.95 -9.67 18.10
N ALA A 261 -12.51 -8.54 18.54
CA ALA A 261 -13.95 -8.37 18.75
C ALA A 261 -14.63 -7.95 17.44
N GLU A 262 -15.95 -8.04 17.39
CA GLU A 262 -16.75 -7.55 16.24
C GLU A 262 -16.58 -6.05 16.06
N GLY A 263 -16.21 -5.63 14.86
CA GLY A 263 -15.97 -4.21 14.52
C GLY A 263 -14.68 -3.64 15.09
N GLU A 264 -13.78 -4.46 15.64
CA GLU A 264 -12.51 -3.97 16.18
C GLU A 264 -11.61 -3.44 15.09
N GLN A 265 -11.10 -2.23 15.31
CA GLN A 265 -10.19 -1.56 14.39
C GLN A 265 -8.75 -1.70 14.86
N ILE A 266 -7.88 -2.14 13.96
CA ILE A 266 -6.43 -2.17 14.16
C ILE A 266 -5.79 -1.34 13.06
N GLU A 267 -4.96 -0.37 13.45
CA GLU A 267 -4.21 0.48 12.52
C GLU A 267 -2.79 -0.07 12.35
N LEU A 268 -2.30 0.02 11.12
CA LEU A 268 -0.91 -0.19 10.75
C LEU A 268 -0.37 1.12 10.15
N GLN A 269 0.82 1.51 10.56
CA GLN A 269 1.54 2.63 9.99
C GLN A 269 2.88 2.14 9.42
N MET A 270 3.26 2.66 8.25
CA MET A 270 4.55 2.36 7.63
C MET A 270 5.24 3.65 7.21
N GLY A 271 6.48 3.83 7.63
CA GLY A 271 7.41 4.81 7.08
C GLY A 271 8.36 4.15 6.09
N VAL A 272 8.78 4.87 5.06
CA VAL A 272 9.75 4.38 4.09
C VAL A 272 10.89 5.38 3.90
N SER A 273 12.04 4.86 3.50
CA SER A 273 13.23 5.63 3.13
C SER A 273 14.04 4.86 2.07
N PHE A 274 14.73 5.58 1.21
CA PHE A 274 15.73 5.00 0.30
C PHE A 274 17.16 5.08 0.86
N VAL A 275 17.32 5.52 2.12
CA VAL A 275 18.61 5.69 2.81
C VAL A 275 18.82 4.64 3.88
N SER A 276 17.92 4.53 4.87
CA SER A 276 18.08 3.59 5.99
C SER A 276 16.76 3.30 6.71
N CYS A 277 16.75 2.26 7.58
CA CYS A 277 15.64 1.99 8.50
C CYS A 277 15.50 3.11 9.54
N GLU A 278 16.59 3.67 10.00
CA GLU A 278 16.60 4.80 10.94
C GLU A 278 15.83 5.98 10.36
N ASN A 279 16.06 6.31 9.08
CA ASN A 279 15.34 7.37 8.39
C ASN A 279 13.86 7.02 8.15
N ALA A 280 13.55 5.74 7.87
CA ALA A 280 12.16 5.30 7.78
C ALA A 280 11.39 5.49 9.09
N TRP A 281 12.02 5.23 10.24
CA TRP A 281 11.47 5.54 11.56
C TRP A 281 11.34 7.05 11.80
N GLU A 282 12.36 7.82 11.44
CA GLU A 282 12.33 9.28 11.58
C GLU A 282 11.20 9.90 10.76
N ASN A 283 11.01 9.46 9.51
CA ASN A 283 9.90 9.84 8.67
C ASN A 283 8.55 9.51 9.33
N LEU A 284 8.43 8.28 9.86
CA LEU A 284 7.21 7.82 10.51
C LEU A 284 6.88 8.65 11.76
N ASP A 285 7.86 8.91 12.60
CA ASP A 285 7.69 9.68 13.84
C ASP A 285 7.45 11.18 13.58
N ALA A 286 7.99 11.71 12.50
CA ALA A 286 7.78 13.11 12.13
C ALA A 286 6.37 13.34 11.56
N GLU A 287 5.89 12.46 10.68
CA GLU A 287 4.66 12.66 9.92
C GLU A 287 3.41 12.06 10.59
N GLN A 288 3.57 11.09 11.53
CA GLN A 288 2.43 10.49 12.23
C GLN A 288 2.60 10.54 13.76
N LYS A 289 1.75 11.29 14.43
CA LYS A 289 1.76 11.46 15.89
C LYS A 289 0.76 10.51 16.56
N GLY A 290 1.15 9.25 16.73
CA GLY A 290 0.28 8.19 17.23
C GLY A 290 -0.69 7.66 16.15
N PHE A 291 -1.57 6.78 16.56
CA PHE A 291 -2.56 6.17 15.68
C PHE A 291 -3.79 7.08 15.56
N ALA A 292 -3.90 7.79 14.45
CA ALA A 292 -4.92 8.80 14.20
C ALA A 292 -5.31 8.82 12.71
N PHE A 293 -5.74 7.67 12.18
CA PHE A 293 -6.07 7.45 10.77
C PHE A 293 -6.92 8.58 10.16
N ASP A 294 -8.01 8.97 10.84
CA ASP A 294 -8.92 9.98 10.28
C ASP A 294 -8.24 11.34 10.13
N SER A 295 -7.36 11.74 11.08
CA SER A 295 -6.59 12.98 10.97
C SER A 295 -5.58 12.95 9.83
N VAL A 296 -4.96 11.79 9.55
CA VAL A 296 -4.04 11.61 8.42
C VAL A 296 -4.82 11.72 7.10
N ARG A 297 -5.99 11.07 7.00
CA ARG A 297 -6.88 11.15 5.84
C ARG A 297 -7.34 12.59 5.57
N GLU A 298 -7.78 13.31 6.61
CA GLU A 298 -8.21 14.71 6.49
C GLU A 298 -7.05 15.60 6.00
N ALA A 299 -5.84 15.39 6.52
CA ALA A 299 -4.66 16.13 6.08
C ALA A 299 -4.30 15.85 4.62
N ALA A 300 -4.38 14.60 4.18
CA ALA A 300 -4.16 14.20 2.79
C ALA A 300 -5.18 14.86 1.86
N ALA A 301 -6.47 14.82 2.22
CA ALA A 301 -7.54 15.47 1.46
C ALA A 301 -7.34 16.99 1.39
N ALA A 302 -6.95 17.63 2.48
CA ALA A 302 -6.68 19.07 2.52
C ALA A 302 -5.47 19.46 1.65
N SER A 303 -4.43 18.62 1.61
CA SER A 303 -3.27 18.82 0.76
C SER A 303 -3.65 18.80 -0.72
N TRP A 304 -4.45 17.82 -1.14
CA TRP A 304 -4.97 17.73 -2.50
C TRP A 304 -5.87 18.90 -2.86
N GLU A 305 -6.79 19.30 -1.98
CA GLU A 305 -7.65 20.47 -2.21
C GLU A 305 -6.82 21.73 -2.38
N SER A 306 -5.78 21.92 -1.57
CA SER A 306 -4.86 23.08 -1.67
C SER A 306 -4.15 23.11 -3.01
N ASP A 307 -3.62 21.99 -3.49
CA ASP A 307 -2.84 21.97 -4.73
C ASP A 307 -3.72 22.04 -5.99
N LEU A 308 -4.82 21.34 -6.01
CA LEU A 308 -5.76 21.36 -7.15
C LEU A 308 -6.47 22.71 -7.27
N SER A 309 -6.78 23.39 -6.17
CA SER A 309 -7.45 24.69 -6.17
C SER A 309 -6.56 25.85 -6.61
N ARG A 310 -5.27 25.63 -6.89
CA ARG A 310 -4.40 26.63 -7.53
C ARG A 310 -4.90 27.00 -8.94
N ILE A 311 -5.69 26.12 -9.56
CA ILE A 311 -6.34 26.37 -10.84
C ILE A 311 -7.84 26.18 -10.65
N LEU A 312 -8.59 27.27 -10.64
CA LEU A 312 -10.05 27.25 -10.53
C LEU A 312 -10.70 27.35 -11.90
N VAL A 313 -11.39 26.30 -12.33
CA VAL A 313 -12.12 26.26 -13.59
C VAL A 313 -13.56 26.77 -13.37
N ASN A 314 -13.92 27.86 -14.03
CA ASN A 314 -15.25 28.43 -14.03
C ASN A 314 -15.98 28.10 -15.34
N GLY A 315 -17.18 27.57 -15.26
CA GLY A 315 -17.98 27.11 -16.41
C GLY A 315 -17.66 25.66 -16.81
N GLY A 316 -18.17 25.23 -17.96
CA GLY A 316 -18.14 23.84 -18.38
C GLY A 316 -19.16 22.98 -17.64
N SER A 317 -19.30 21.71 -18.05
CA SER A 317 -20.08 20.71 -17.34
C SER A 317 -19.29 20.08 -16.20
N ASP A 318 -19.95 19.39 -15.29
CA ASP A 318 -19.26 18.62 -14.23
C ASP A 318 -18.35 17.54 -14.84
N LYS A 319 -18.71 16.98 -16.01
CA LYS A 319 -17.86 16.05 -16.75
C LYS A 319 -16.59 16.71 -17.28
N ASP A 320 -16.65 17.96 -17.75
CA ASP A 320 -15.45 18.70 -18.18
C ASP A 320 -14.52 18.96 -16.99
N LYS A 321 -15.10 19.30 -15.84
CA LYS A 321 -14.34 19.48 -14.60
C LYS A 321 -13.73 18.17 -14.10
N GLU A 322 -14.45 17.04 -14.16
CA GLU A 322 -13.92 15.71 -13.83
C GLU A 322 -12.69 15.41 -14.71
N VAL A 323 -12.77 15.60 -16.01
CA VAL A 323 -11.66 15.38 -16.92
C VAL A 323 -10.46 16.28 -16.55
N PHE A 324 -10.71 17.57 -16.33
CA PHE A 324 -9.66 18.54 -16.03
C PHE A 324 -8.97 18.23 -14.68
N TYR A 325 -9.75 18.09 -13.58
CA TYR A 325 -9.17 17.90 -12.25
C TYR A 325 -8.57 16.50 -12.08
N THR A 326 -9.11 15.47 -12.74
CA THR A 326 -8.47 14.16 -12.74
C THR A 326 -7.13 14.18 -13.49
N ALA A 327 -7.05 14.88 -14.63
CA ALA A 327 -5.78 15.04 -15.33
C ALA A 327 -4.75 15.83 -14.50
N LEU A 328 -5.19 16.90 -13.84
CA LEU A 328 -4.33 17.69 -12.94
C LEU A 328 -3.86 16.87 -11.73
N TYR A 329 -4.76 16.06 -11.13
CA TYR A 329 -4.43 15.13 -10.07
C TYR A 329 -3.32 14.16 -10.50
N HIS A 330 -3.47 13.49 -11.65
CA HIS A 330 -2.44 12.58 -12.17
C HIS A 330 -1.11 13.30 -12.46
N ALA A 331 -1.15 14.54 -12.94
CA ALA A 331 0.05 15.32 -13.19
C ALA A 331 0.81 15.74 -11.91
N LEU A 332 0.12 15.80 -10.77
CA LEU A 332 0.70 16.17 -9.47
C LEU A 332 1.11 14.94 -8.61
N ILE A 333 0.86 13.72 -9.08
CA ILE A 333 1.40 12.52 -8.43
C ILE A 333 2.92 12.49 -8.55
N HIS A 334 3.45 12.85 -9.71
CA HIS A 334 4.89 12.86 -10.00
C HIS A 334 5.40 14.27 -10.40
N PRO A 335 6.72 14.54 -10.23
CA PRO A 335 7.76 13.69 -9.63
C PRO A 335 7.58 13.54 -8.11
N ASN A 336 7.97 12.37 -7.59
CA ASN A 336 7.92 12.12 -6.17
C ASN A 336 9.10 12.76 -5.43
N ILE A 337 8.87 13.18 -4.20
CA ILE A 337 9.93 13.52 -3.24
C ILE A 337 10.70 12.24 -2.89
N LEU A 338 12.03 12.30 -2.88
CA LEU A 338 12.90 11.18 -2.53
C LEU A 338 13.75 11.44 -1.29
N ASN A 339 13.72 12.66 -0.76
CA ASN A 339 14.45 12.99 0.46
C ASN A 339 13.62 12.70 1.70
N ASP A 340 14.30 12.23 2.74
CA ASP A 340 13.76 12.03 4.08
C ASP A 340 13.50 13.36 4.81
N VAL A 341 12.81 13.32 5.96
CA VAL A 341 12.49 14.54 6.72
C VAL A 341 13.72 15.28 7.23
N ASN A 342 14.84 14.58 7.42
CA ASN A 342 16.14 15.16 7.80
C ASN A 342 16.91 15.75 6.59
N GLY A 343 16.38 15.61 5.37
CA GLY A 343 16.98 16.11 4.13
C GLY A 343 17.93 15.13 3.43
N GLU A 344 18.18 13.96 3.99
CA GLU A 344 18.98 12.92 3.35
C GLU A 344 18.24 12.30 2.16
N TYR A 345 18.98 11.87 1.15
CA TYR A 345 18.47 11.21 -0.05
C TYR A 345 19.52 10.25 -0.63
N PRO A 346 19.12 9.23 -1.39
CA PRO A 346 20.06 8.28 -1.97
C PRO A 346 20.92 8.95 -3.05
N LEU A 347 22.22 8.66 -3.06
CA LEU A 347 23.08 9.03 -4.17
C LEU A 347 22.81 8.11 -5.36
N MET A 348 22.68 8.72 -6.56
CA MET A 348 22.45 8.00 -7.81
C MET A 348 23.75 7.70 -8.56
N GLU A 349 24.89 8.07 -8.00
CA GLU A 349 26.21 7.85 -8.58
C GLU A 349 26.92 6.69 -7.85
N ASN A 350 27.37 5.71 -8.63
CA ASN A 350 28.29 4.67 -8.16
C ASN A 350 29.70 5.26 -8.19
N ASP A 351 30.15 5.83 -7.07
CA ASP A 351 31.57 6.09 -6.82
C ASP A 351 32.21 4.90 -6.09
#